data_2a26b88690bea8c99aa1fa5da22f55e5
#
_entry.id   2a26b88690bea8c99aa1fa5da22f55e5
#
_cell.length_a   1.000
_cell.length_b   1.000
_cell.length_c   1.000
_cell.angle_alpha   90.00
_cell.angle_beta   90.00
_cell.angle_gamma   90.00
#
_symmetry.space_group_name_H-M   'P 1'
#
loop_
_entity.id
_entity.type
_entity.pdbx_description
1 polymer ?
#
loop_
_entity_poly.entity_id
_entity_poly.type
_entity_poly.pdbx_seq_one_letter_code
_entity_poly.pdbx_strand_id
1 'polypeptide(L)'
;MRIILGIYSILFVICSISVAQTENEHASLMSLVQTERAFARTSVAKGIRESFLAFFADDGIVFRPHPVRYKETVANTPPPTNPLAVTLNWEPLFADVARSGDLGYTTGPYTLTDNSPEKRQPQHGFFFSVWKKQADGNWRVVLDAGIRTPELYSGPTKFQLAPRLVKESAESRLEPGEGKEMLLNAECELMEVAATDGFVKAFVAHISKDARVYRQGVQPVIGIDSVRAFLSKRPFTQSWKPMKAEVARSADLGYTYGSYEKKERGAAAAMEKGYYARVWKRDATGRWHVVFDVANPLPSNESE
;
A
#
# COMPACT_ATOMS: atom_id res chain seq x y z
N MET A 1 -23.82 -48.46 -12.60
CA MET A 1 -22.44 -48.06 -12.98
C MET A 1 -22.40 -46.76 -13.81
N ARG A 2 -23.22 -45.72 -13.43
CA ARG A 2 -23.28 -44.40 -14.14
C ARG A 2 -23.07 -43.19 -13.25
N ILE A 3 -22.87 -43.37 -11.94
CA ILE A 3 -22.72 -42.25 -10.99
C ILE A 3 -21.25 -41.90 -10.72
N ILE A 4 -20.31 -42.79 -10.99
CA ILE A 4 -18.87 -42.58 -10.66
C ILE A 4 -18.16 -41.71 -11.72
N LEU A 5 -18.59 -41.64 -12.96
CA LEU A 5 -17.95 -40.80 -14.02
C LEU A 5 -18.18 -39.29 -13.81
N GLY A 6 -19.30 -38.88 -13.18
CA GLY A 6 -19.60 -37.46 -12.96
C GLY A 6 -18.72 -36.79 -11.93
N ILE A 7 -18.29 -37.52 -10.90
CA ILE A 7 -17.49 -36.98 -9.80
C ILE A 7 -16.02 -36.72 -10.25
N TYR A 8 -15.46 -37.57 -11.11
CA TYR A 8 -14.11 -37.37 -11.62
C TYR A 8 -14.00 -36.17 -12.59
N SER A 9 -15.04 -35.90 -13.38
CA SER A 9 -15.03 -34.75 -14.31
C SER A 9 -15.11 -33.42 -13.57
N ILE A 10 -15.87 -33.34 -12.47
CA ILE A 10 -15.98 -32.11 -11.66
C ILE A 10 -14.69 -31.85 -10.90
N LEU A 11 -14.04 -32.86 -10.32
CA LEU A 11 -12.75 -32.73 -9.64
C LEU A 11 -11.62 -32.28 -10.58
N PHE A 12 -11.60 -32.75 -11.82
CA PHE A 12 -10.60 -32.37 -12.81
C PHE A 12 -10.75 -30.93 -13.30
N VAL A 13 -11.98 -30.45 -13.44
CA VAL A 13 -12.30 -29.06 -13.81
C VAL A 13 -11.91 -28.09 -12.68
N ILE A 14 -12.22 -28.42 -11.43
CA ILE A 14 -11.85 -27.59 -10.27
C ILE A 14 -10.33 -27.47 -10.14
N CYS A 15 -9.59 -28.56 -10.28
CA CYS A 15 -8.13 -28.54 -10.22
C CYS A 15 -7.50 -27.68 -11.35
N SER A 16 -8.05 -27.76 -12.56
CA SER A 16 -7.55 -26.97 -13.71
C SER A 16 -7.81 -25.47 -13.55
N ILE A 17 -8.94 -25.09 -12.96
CA ILE A 17 -9.28 -23.68 -12.70
C ILE A 17 -8.34 -23.11 -11.64
N SER A 18 -8.06 -23.82 -10.56
CA SER A 18 -7.15 -23.38 -9.50
C SER A 18 -5.72 -23.15 -9.99
N VAL A 19 -5.21 -24.04 -10.86
CA VAL A 19 -3.86 -23.90 -11.44
C VAL A 19 -3.78 -22.67 -12.34
N ALA A 20 -4.74 -22.50 -13.25
CA ALA A 20 -4.79 -21.36 -14.16
C ALA A 20 -4.92 -20.02 -13.43
N GLN A 21 -5.67 -19.96 -12.34
CA GLN A 21 -5.83 -18.76 -11.53
C GLN A 21 -4.53 -18.42 -10.80
N THR A 22 -3.81 -19.39 -10.29
CA THR A 22 -2.51 -19.24 -9.66
C THR A 22 -1.44 -18.72 -10.63
N GLU A 23 -1.43 -19.24 -11.86
CA GLU A 23 -0.53 -18.78 -12.92
C GLU A 23 -0.83 -17.33 -13.34
N ASN A 24 -2.10 -16.96 -13.46
CA ASN A 24 -2.53 -15.61 -13.79
C ASN A 24 -2.16 -14.59 -12.67
N GLU A 25 -2.33 -14.96 -11.40
CA GLU A 25 -1.91 -14.15 -10.26
C GLU A 25 -0.40 -13.92 -10.28
N HIS A 26 0.39 -14.98 -10.49
CA HIS A 26 1.85 -14.88 -10.57
C HIS A 26 2.30 -14.02 -11.76
N ALA A 27 1.72 -14.21 -12.93
CA ALA A 27 2.00 -13.40 -14.11
C ALA A 27 1.66 -11.92 -13.89
N SER A 28 0.52 -11.64 -13.25
CA SER A 28 0.10 -10.28 -12.90
C SER A 28 1.05 -9.64 -11.91
N LEU A 29 1.50 -10.38 -10.89
CA LEU A 29 2.47 -9.90 -9.91
C LEU A 29 3.81 -9.57 -10.58
N MET A 30 4.33 -10.45 -11.43
CA MET A 30 5.59 -10.19 -12.14
C MET A 30 5.48 -9.01 -13.10
N SER A 31 4.34 -8.86 -13.78
CA SER A 31 4.04 -7.71 -14.63
C SER A 31 4.01 -6.41 -13.83
N LEU A 32 3.40 -6.41 -12.64
CA LEU A 32 3.38 -5.28 -11.72
C LEU A 32 4.80 -4.87 -11.30
N VAL A 33 5.61 -5.83 -10.85
CA VAL A 33 7.00 -5.58 -10.43
C VAL A 33 7.86 -5.04 -11.59
N GLN A 34 7.69 -5.56 -12.79
CA GLN A 34 8.38 -5.05 -13.98
C GLN A 34 7.96 -3.63 -14.31
N THR A 35 6.67 -3.29 -14.14
CA THR A 35 6.15 -1.94 -14.33
C THR A 35 6.73 -0.98 -13.30
N GLU A 36 6.78 -1.38 -12.02
CA GLU A 36 7.41 -0.58 -10.96
C GLU A 36 8.89 -0.29 -11.27
N ARG A 37 9.64 -1.29 -11.71
CA ARG A 37 11.04 -1.11 -12.14
C ARG A 37 11.18 -0.22 -13.38
N ALA A 38 10.22 -0.29 -14.31
CA ALA A 38 10.20 0.61 -15.46
C ALA A 38 9.93 2.05 -15.03
N PHE A 39 9.07 2.26 -14.06
CA PHE A 39 8.79 3.57 -13.46
C PHE A 39 10.06 4.14 -12.80
N ALA A 40 10.78 3.37 -11.98
CA ALA A 40 12.03 3.78 -11.37
C ALA A 40 13.10 4.15 -12.42
N ARG A 41 13.31 3.30 -13.43
CA ARG A 41 14.24 3.60 -14.52
C ARG A 41 13.88 4.87 -15.29
N THR A 42 12.59 5.11 -15.51
CA THR A 42 12.13 6.34 -16.18
C THR A 42 12.40 7.57 -15.33
N SER A 43 12.25 7.47 -14.01
CA SER A 43 12.57 8.55 -13.07
C SER A 43 14.06 8.94 -13.14
N VAL A 44 14.95 7.97 -13.16
CA VAL A 44 16.40 8.21 -13.28
C VAL A 44 16.76 8.80 -14.66
N ALA A 45 16.11 8.33 -15.73
CA ALA A 45 16.43 8.72 -17.10
C ALA A 45 15.82 10.05 -17.55
N LYS A 46 14.60 10.37 -17.09
CA LYS A 46 13.79 11.50 -17.58
C LYS A 46 13.39 12.49 -16.48
N GLY A 47 13.66 12.17 -15.22
CA GLY A 47 13.26 12.96 -14.06
C GLY A 47 11.93 12.53 -13.46
N ILE A 48 11.70 12.99 -12.23
CA ILE A 48 10.55 12.63 -11.39
C ILE A 48 9.23 13.01 -12.08
N ARG A 49 9.12 14.24 -12.59
CA ARG A 49 7.89 14.74 -13.22
C ARG A 49 7.42 13.84 -14.36
N GLU A 50 8.32 13.59 -15.32
CA GLU A 50 7.99 12.82 -16.53
C GLU A 50 7.63 11.36 -16.20
N SER A 51 8.35 10.76 -15.25
CA SER A 51 8.07 9.40 -14.84
C SER A 51 6.70 9.29 -14.15
N PHE A 52 6.38 10.20 -13.23
CA PHE A 52 5.09 10.21 -12.55
C PHE A 52 3.93 10.49 -13.51
N LEU A 53 4.09 11.41 -14.47
CA LEU A 53 3.08 11.65 -15.50
C LEU A 53 2.82 10.42 -16.38
N ALA A 54 3.86 9.64 -16.67
CA ALA A 54 3.75 8.44 -17.49
C ALA A 54 3.08 7.25 -16.77
N PHE A 55 3.30 7.10 -15.46
CA PHE A 55 2.89 5.90 -14.72
C PHE A 55 1.67 6.09 -13.82
N PHE A 56 1.29 7.32 -13.47
CA PHE A 56 0.08 7.57 -12.68
C PHE A 56 -1.19 7.43 -13.50
N ALA A 57 -2.26 6.97 -12.85
CA ALA A 57 -3.62 7.11 -13.35
C ALA A 57 -4.01 8.61 -13.39
N ASP A 58 -5.04 8.95 -14.15
CA ASP A 58 -5.49 10.35 -14.23
C ASP A 58 -5.99 10.89 -12.88
N ASP A 59 -6.61 10.02 -12.09
CA ASP A 59 -7.06 10.30 -10.72
C ASP A 59 -6.06 9.85 -9.64
N GLY A 60 -4.83 9.48 -10.02
CA GLY A 60 -3.80 8.98 -9.12
C GLY A 60 -3.39 10.00 -8.06
N ILE A 61 -3.36 9.56 -6.81
CA ILE A 61 -3.11 10.38 -5.62
C ILE A 61 -1.65 10.25 -5.18
N VAL A 62 -1.05 11.37 -4.80
CA VAL A 62 0.23 11.42 -4.07
C VAL A 62 0.08 12.24 -2.79
N PHE A 63 0.78 11.86 -1.72
CA PHE A 63 0.80 12.65 -0.47
C PHE A 63 1.91 13.71 -0.53
N ARG A 64 1.52 15.05 -0.60
CA ARG A 64 2.45 16.21 -0.72
C ARG A 64 1.96 17.47 -0.01
N PRO A 65 1.99 17.62 1.28
CA PRO A 65 1.81 16.60 2.32
C PRO A 65 0.39 16.04 2.31
N HIS A 66 -0.59 16.80 1.76
CA HIS A 66 -1.98 16.36 1.60
C HIS A 66 -2.13 15.39 0.43
N PRO A 67 -3.14 14.52 0.44
CA PRO A 67 -3.51 13.73 -0.72
C PRO A 67 -3.98 14.64 -1.87
N VAL A 68 -3.22 14.67 -2.95
CA VAL A 68 -3.55 15.46 -4.14
C VAL A 68 -3.47 14.60 -5.40
N ARG A 69 -4.28 14.92 -6.41
CA ARG A 69 -4.16 14.30 -7.73
C ARG A 69 -2.90 14.80 -8.40
N TYR A 70 -1.96 13.88 -8.65
CA TYR A 70 -0.65 14.26 -9.16
C TYR A 70 -0.72 15.03 -10.48
N LYS A 71 -1.47 14.50 -11.47
CA LYS A 71 -1.57 15.11 -12.80
C LYS A 71 -2.21 16.51 -12.76
N GLU A 72 -3.22 16.71 -11.92
CA GLU A 72 -3.82 18.04 -11.74
C GLU A 72 -2.84 19.03 -11.10
N THR A 73 -2.08 18.58 -10.09
CA THR A 73 -1.10 19.43 -9.40
C THR A 73 -0.01 19.92 -10.35
N VAL A 74 0.48 19.07 -11.26
CA VAL A 74 1.56 19.43 -12.17
C VAL A 74 1.08 20.09 -13.45
N ALA A 75 -0.21 20.00 -13.82
CA ALA A 75 -0.74 20.59 -15.03
C ALA A 75 -0.51 22.11 -15.09
N ASN A 76 -0.61 22.79 -13.94
CA ASN A 76 -0.45 24.23 -13.79
C ASN A 76 0.96 24.63 -13.32
N THR A 77 1.89 23.69 -13.24
CA THR A 77 3.27 23.94 -12.80
C THR A 77 4.21 23.81 -14.00
N PRO A 78 5.03 24.82 -14.32
CA PRO A 78 6.01 24.70 -15.39
C PRO A 78 6.95 23.50 -15.16
N PRO A 79 7.41 22.82 -16.22
CA PRO A 79 8.42 21.79 -16.07
C PRO A 79 9.73 22.39 -15.54
N PRO A 80 10.50 21.64 -14.75
CA PRO A 80 11.79 22.13 -14.25
C PRO A 80 12.75 22.34 -15.40
N THR A 81 13.56 23.41 -15.35
CA THR A 81 14.59 23.73 -16.35
C THR A 81 15.61 22.59 -16.49
N ASN A 82 15.97 21.95 -15.39
CA ASN A 82 16.79 20.73 -15.37
C ASN A 82 16.00 19.60 -14.70
N PRO A 83 15.39 18.69 -15.47
CA PRO A 83 14.61 17.57 -14.91
C PRO A 83 15.43 16.62 -14.04
N LEU A 84 16.73 16.58 -14.21
CA LEU A 84 17.65 15.71 -13.49
C LEU A 84 18.44 16.41 -12.37
N ALA A 85 18.10 17.67 -12.05
CA ALA A 85 18.70 18.37 -10.90
C ALA A 85 18.48 17.60 -9.59
N VAL A 86 17.36 16.88 -9.48
CA VAL A 86 17.08 15.93 -8.41
C VAL A 86 16.66 14.62 -9.04
N THR A 87 17.30 13.52 -8.67
CA THR A 87 16.96 12.18 -9.14
C THR A 87 16.43 11.34 -8.02
N LEU A 88 15.34 10.62 -8.29
CA LEU A 88 14.72 9.65 -7.38
C LEU A 88 14.92 8.26 -7.97
N ASN A 89 15.64 7.41 -7.24
CA ASN A 89 15.89 6.02 -7.61
C ASN A 89 15.35 5.10 -6.54
N TRP A 90 14.71 3.99 -6.93
CA TRP A 90 14.17 3.00 -6.01
C TRP A 90 14.14 1.61 -6.61
N GLU A 91 14.01 0.61 -5.76
CA GLU A 91 13.86 -0.79 -6.15
C GLU A 91 12.72 -1.43 -5.33
N PRO A 92 11.71 -2.04 -5.97
CA PRO A 92 10.71 -2.81 -5.25
C PRO A 92 11.36 -4.05 -4.62
N LEU A 93 11.27 -4.15 -3.31
CA LEU A 93 11.71 -5.32 -2.55
C LEU A 93 10.55 -6.20 -2.07
N PHE A 94 9.33 -5.68 -2.17
CA PHE A 94 8.12 -6.40 -1.80
C PHE A 94 6.96 -5.99 -2.69
N ALA A 95 6.14 -6.96 -3.07
CA ALA A 95 4.90 -6.74 -3.79
C ALA A 95 3.85 -7.79 -3.43
N ASP A 96 2.59 -7.41 -3.62
CA ASP A 96 1.44 -8.31 -3.58
C ASP A 96 0.41 -7.90 -4.63
N VAL A 97 -0.40 -8.83 -5.06
CA VAL A 97 -1.46 -8.61 -6.05
C VAL A 97 -2.70 -9.40 -5.66
N ALA A 98 -3.86 -8.86 -5.95
CA ALA A 98 -5.14 -9.54 -5.80
C ALA A 98 -5.23 -10.75 -6.74
N ARG A 99 -6.00 -11.76 -6.37
CA ARG A 99 -6.24 -12.96 -7.19
C ARG A 99 -6.79 -12.63 -8.58
N SER A 100 -7.58 -11.57 -8.71
CA SER A 100 -8.09 -11.07 -9.98
C SER A 100 -7.04 -10.39 -10.87
N GLY A 101 -5.84 -10.12 -10.33
CA GLY A 101 -4.74 -9.51 -11.06
C GLY A 101 -4.97 -8.07 -11.52
N ASP A 102 -5.88 -7.33 -10.88
CA ASP A 102 -6.26 -5.97 -11.28
C ASP A 102 -5.91 -4.89 -10.25
N LEU A 103 -5.55 -5.28 -9.03
CA LEU A 103 -5.09 -4.40 -7.96
C LEU A 103 -3.87 -5.02 -7.28
N GLY A 104 -2.88 -4.21 -6.95
CA GLY A 104 -1.69 -4.65 -6.22
C GLY A 104 -0.95 -3.49 -5.60
N TYR A 105 0.10 -3.80 -4.83
CA TYR A 105 0.98 -2.79 -4.27
C TYR A 105 2.42 -3.24 -4.25
N THR A 106 3.31 -2.26 -4.23
CA THR A 106 4.75 -2.43 -4.20
C THR A 106 5.36 -1.52 -3.15
N THR A 107 6.48 -1.93 -2.59
CA THR A 107 7.25 -1.10 -1.67
C THR A 107 8.73 -1.51 -1.67
N GLY A 108 9.58 -0.58 -1.30
CA GLY A 108 11.02 -0.78 -1.22
C GLY A 108 11.75 0.50 -0.85
N PRO A 109 13.08 0.45 -0.71
CA PRO A 109 13.89 1.62 -0.41
C PRO A 109 14.00 2.55 -1.62
N TYR A 110 14.13 3.84 -1.33
CA TYR A 110 14.50 4.86 -2.32
C TYR A 110 15.67 5.70 -1.86
N THR A 111 16.34 6.30 -2.82
CA THR A 111 17.32 7.37 -2.63
C THR A 111 16.96 8.57 -3.51
N LEU A 112 16.87 9.74 -2.88
CA LEU A 112 16.70 11.03 -3.54
C LEU A 112 18.06 11.73 -3.53
N THR A 113 18.63 11.96 -4.71
CA THR A 113 19.96 12.57 -4.89
C THR A 113 19.84 13.97 -5.47
N ASP A 114 20.48 14.94 -4.83
CA ASP A 114 20.65 16.29 -5.34
C ASP A 114 21.88 16.34 -6.26
N ASN A 115 21.66 16.57 -7.55
CA ASN A 115 22.71 16.70 -8.55
C ASN A 115 23.05 18.19 -8.85
N SER A 116 22.48 19.11 -8.09
CA SER A 116 22.80 20.54 -8.19
C SER A 116 24.24 20.85 -7.73
N PRO A 117 24.76 22.04 -8.01
CA PRO A 117 26.08 22.45 -7.51
C PRO A 117 26.22 22.39 -5.99
N GLU A 118 25.12 22.62 -5.24
CA GLU A 118 25.08 22.57 -3.77
C GLU A 118 25.28 21.17 -3.22
N LYS A 119 24.97 20.13 -3.99
CA LYS A 119 25.18 18.71 -3.66
C LYS A 119 24.74 18.37 -2.22
N ARG A 120 23.48 18.65 -1.88
CA ARG A 120 22.93 18.27 -0.58
C ARG A 120 23.07 16.77 -0.36
N GLN A 121 23.18 16.38 0.91
CA GLN A 121 23.27 14.96 1.25
C GLN A 121 22.07 14.19 0.70
N PRO A 122 22.28 12.98 0.15
CA PRO A 122 21.19 12.14 -0.31
C PRO A 122 20.17 11.88 0.80
N GLN A 123 18.90 11.86 0.43
CA GLN A 123 17.81 11.49 1.34
C GLN A 123 17.38 10.08 1.04
N HIS A 124 17.09 9.33 2.09
CA HIS A 124 16.69 7.93 2.00
C HIS A 124 15.30 7.72 2.57
N GLY A 125 14.65 6.66 2.15
CA GLY A 125 13.36 6.29 2.67
C GLY A 125 12.79 5.04 2.04
N PHE A 126 11.49 4.84 2.26
CA PHE A 126 10.73 3.76 1.65
C PHE A 126 9.53 4.33 0.92
N PHE A 127 9.34 3.89 -0.32
CA PHE A 127 8.16 4.19 -1.09
C PHE A 127 7.07 3.14 -0.84
N PHE A 128 5.85 3.52 -1.15
CA PHE A 128 4.67 2.68 -1.18
C PHE A 128 3.78 3.14 -2.32
N SER A 129 3.49 2.25 -3.27
CA SER A 129 2.62 2.54 -4.40
C SER A 129 1.52 1.50 -4.51
N VAL A 130 0.27 1.94 -4.63
CA VAL A 130 -0.86 1.10 -5.00
C VAL A 130 -1.08 1.24 -6.50
N TRP A 131 -1.21 0.10 -7.16
CA TRP A 131 -1.35 -0.02 -8.59
C TRP A 131 -2.68 -0.66 -8.97
N LYS A 132 -3.31 -0.11 -9.99
CA LYS A 132 -4.52 -0.67 -10.59
C LYS A 132 -4.32 -0.91 -12.07
N LYS A 133 -4.72 -2.08 -12.55
CA LYS A 133 -4.72 -2.41 -13.96
C LYS A 133 -5.89 -1.71 -14.63
N GLN A 134 -5.60 -0.92 -15.65
CA GLN A 134 -6.60 -0.14 -16.38
C GLN A 134 -7.27 -1.01 -17.46
N ALA A 135 -8.31 -0.46 -18.12
CA ALA A 135 -9.01 -1.15 -19.18
C ALA A 135 -8.13 -1.49 -20.40
N ASP A 136 -7.05 -0.73 -20.60
CA ASP A 136 -6.03 -0.97 -21.63
C ASP A 136 -5.03 -2.09 -21.26
N GLY A 137 -5.20 -2.71 -20.08
CA GLY A 137 -4.32 -3.75 -19.56
C GLY A 137 -3.04 -3.24 -18.87
N ASN A 138 -2.79 -1.94 -18.89
CA ASN A 138 -1.61 -1.34 -18.28
C ASN A 138 -1.81 -1.07 -16.79
N TRP A 139 -0.77 -1.27 -15.99
CA TRP A 139 -0.72 -0.85 -14.60
C TRP A 139 -0.53 0.66 -14.50
N ARG A 140 -1.32 1.31 -13.61
CA ARG A 140 -1.15 2.73 -13.26
C ARG A 140 -1.20 2.90 -11.74
N VAL A 141 -0.37 3.81 -11.23
CA VAL A 141 -0.37 4.19 -9.82
C VAL A 141 -1.66 4.94 -9.50
N VAL A 142 -2.40 4.45 -8.53
CA VAL A 142 -3.64 5.08 -8.03
C VAL A 142 -3.43 5.75 -6.66
N LEU A 143 -2.39 5.34 -5.93
CA LEU A 143 -1.94 5.98 -4.70
C LEU A 143 -0.43 5.81 -4.55
N ASP A 144 0.27 6.89 -4.21
CA ASP A 144 1.68 6.87 -3.88
C ASP A 144 1.94 7.66 -2.60
N ALA A 145 2.72 7.06 -1.73
CA ALA A 145 3.16 7.63 -0.47
C ALA A 145 4.55 7.10 -0.11
N GLY A 146 5.17 7.67 0.89
CA GLY A 146 6.46 7.17 1.35
C GLY A 146 6.86 7.81 2.66
N ILE A 147 7.90 7.28 3.24
CA ILE A 147 8.52 7.81 4.46
C ILE A 147 9.99 8.10 4.21
N ARG A 148 10.53 9.06 4.93
CA ARG A 148 11.98 9.25 5.04
C ARG A 148 12.51 8.39 6.18
N THR A 149 13.71 7.85 5.99
CA THR A 149 14.46 7.15 7.03
C THR A 149 15.74 7.92 7.35
N PRO A 150 16.26 7.83 8.59
CA PRO A 150 17.48 8.56 8.96
C PRO A 150 18.72 8.08 8.20
N GLU A 151 18.71 6.82 7.76
CA GLU A 151 19.85 6.16 7.12
C GLU A 151 19.42 5.36 5.90
N LEU A 152 20.39 5.08 5.02
CA LEU A 152 20.22 4.16 3.91
C LEU A 152 19.82 2.77 4.44
N TYR A 153 18.90 2.13 3.73
CA TYR A 153 18.51 0.76 4.05
C TYR A 153 19.68 -0.21 3.84
N SER A 154 20.02 -0.94 4.88
CA SER A 154 21.11 -1.95 4.91
C SER A 154 20.61 -3.39 5.08
N GLY A 155 19.30 -3.60 5.03
CA GLY A 155 18.68 -4.92 5.17
C GLY A 155 18.74 -5.77 3.89
N PRO A 156 18.03 -6.91 3.89
CA PRO A 156 17.99 -7.82 2.73
C PRO A 156 17.47 -7.14 1.47
N THR A 157 18.20 -7.27 0.38
CA THR A 157 17.86 -6.72 -0.95
C THR A 157 17.14 -7.71 -1.85
N LYS A 158 16.97 -8.97 -1.40
CA LYS A 158 16.24 -9.99 -2.15
C LYS A 158 14.76 -9.65 -2.18
N PHE A 159 14.18 -9.62 -3.37
CA PHE A 159 12.75 -9.44 -3.57
C PHE A 159 11.93 -10.50 -2.83
N GLN A 160 10.90 -10.08 -2.13
CA GLN A 160 10.00 -10.92 -1.34
C GLN A 160 8.58 -10.85 -1.91
N LEU A 161 7.95 -11.99 -1.97
CA LEU A 161 6.51 -12.11 -2.27
C LEU A 161 5.72 -12.05 -0.96
N ALA A 162 4.51 -11.48 -1.03
CA ALA A 162 3.59 -11.55 0.10
C ALA A 162 3.26 -13.00 0.45
N PRO A 163 3.21 -13.36 1.74
CA PRO A 163 2.68 -14.64 2.15
C PRO A 163 1.23 -14.79 1.70
N ARG A 164 0.85 -15.96 1.20
CA ARG A 164 -0.56 -16.24 0.93
C ARG A 164 -1.29 -16.42 2.26
N LEU A 165 -2.28 -15.57 2.52
CA LEU A 165 -3.16 -15.70 3.68
C LEU A 165 -4.21 -16.79 3.48
N VAL A 166 -4.37 -17.30 2.26
CA VAL A 166 -5.42 -18.25 1.89
C VAL A 166 -4.83 -19.41 1.09
N LYS A 167 -5.02 -20.62 1.58
CA LYS A 167 -5.11 -21.82 0.75
C LYS A 167 -6.55 -21.82 0.21
N GLU A 168 -6.67 -21.73 -1.12
CA GLU A 168 -7.89 -21.93 -1.91
C GLU A 168 -9.21 -21.91 -1.10
N SER A 169 -9.82 -20.73 -0.94
CA SER A 169 -11.24 -20.67 -0.57
C SER A 169 -12.07 -20.53 -1.84
N ALA A 170 -13.22 -21.21 -1.85
CA ALA A 170 -14.21 -21.12 -2.89
C ALA A 170 -14.43 -19.66 -3.31
N GLU A 171 -14.55 -19.41 -4.62
CA GLU A 171 -14.89 -18.10 -5.17
C GLU A 171 -16.15 -17.57 -4.49
N SER A 172 -15.99 -16.67 -3.55
CA SER A 172 -17.07 -15.83 -3.11
C SER A 172 -17.33 -14.84 -4.23
N ARG A 173 -18.30 -15.14 -5.10
CA ARG A 173 -18.83 -14.14 -6.02
C ARG A 173 -19.56 -13.11 -5.19
N LEU A 174 -18.90 -12.00 -4.95
CA LEU A 174 -19.52 -10.82 -4.35
C LEU A 174 -20.17 -9.98 -5.47
N GLU A 175 -21.30 -9.38 -5.15
CA GLU A 175 -21.91 -8.39 -6.02
C GLU A 175 -21.02 -7.15 -6.14
N PRO A 176 -21.10 -6.39 -7.26
CA PRO A 176 -20.36 -5.16 -7.42
C PRO A 176 -20.63 -4.19 -6.26
N GLY A 177 -19.56 -3.82 -5.54
CA GLY A 177 -19.63 -2.91 -4.40
C GLY A 177 -19.60 -3.59 -3.02
N GLU A 178 -20.06 -4.82 -2.86
CA GLU A 178 -20.06 -5.54 -1.57
C GLU A 178 -18.64 -5.61 -0.94
N GLY A 179 -17.62 -5.89 -1.75
CA GLY A 179 -16.24 -5.94 -1.27
C GLY A 179 -15.77 -4.62 -0.67
N LYS A 180 -16.17 -3.49 -1.25
CA LYS A 180 -15.86 -2.16 -0.73
C LYS A 180 -16.59 -1.87 0.58
N GLU A 181 -17.86 -2.25 0.68
CA GLU A 181 -18.64 -2.11 1.90
C GLU A 181 -18.06 -2.95 3.02
N MET A 182 -17.71 -4.20 2.75
CA MET A 182 -17.04 -5.08 3.71
C MET A 182 -15.70 -4.49 4.20
N LEU A 183 -14.92 -3.89 3.31
CA LEU A 183 -13.66 -3.24 3.69
C LEU A 183 -13.90 -2.03 4.57
N LEU A 184 -14.89 -1.18 4.25
CA LEU A 184 -15.27 -0.04 5.08
C LEU A 184 -15.78 -0.47 6.45
N ASN A 185 -16.54 -1.56 6.53
CA ASN A 185 -16.99 -2.12 7.80
C ASN A 185 -15.81 -2.61 8.65
N ALA A 186 -14.80 -3.25 8.05
CA ALA A 186 -13.56 -3.62 8.75
C ALA A 186 -12.77 -2.41 9.25
N GLU A 187 -12.71 -1.33 8.47
CA GLU A 187 -12.10 -0.05 8.90
C GLU A 187 -12.87 0.56 10.07
N CYS A 188 -14.22 0.53 10.04
CA CYS A 188 -15.08 1.01 11.14
C CYS A 188 -14.92 0.15 12.40
N GLU A 189 -14.90 -1.18 12.27
CA GLU A 189 -14.67 -2.10 13.39
C GLU A 189 -13.34 -1.80 14.10
N LEU A 190 -12.27 -1.61 13.32
CA LEU A 190 -10.98 -1.21 13.87
C LEU A 190 -11.05 0.12 14.63
N MET A 191 -11.82 1.11 14.11
CA MET A 191 -12.02 2.41 14.77
C MET A 191 -12.77 2.27 16.09
N GLU A 192 -13.85 1.49 16.12
CA GLU A 192 -14.68 1.25 17.31
C GLU A 192 -13.87 0.55 18.41
N VAL A 193 -13.14 -0.50 18.05
CA VAL A 193 -12.25 -1.21 19.00
C VAL A 193 -11.13 -0.30 19.49
N ALA A 194 -10.58 0.56 18.62
CA ALA A 194 -9.55 1.52 19.03
C ALA A 194 -10.08 2.58 20.01
N ALA A 195 -11.33 3.00 19.86
CA ALA A 195 -11.95 3.96 20.75
C ALA A 195 -12.21 3.38 22.16
N THR A 196 -12.53 2.09 22.27
CA THR A 196 -12.83 1.40 23.53
C THR A 196 -11.59 0.80 24.21
N ASP A 197 -10.79 0.08 23.46
CA ASP A 197 -9.66 -0.73 23.95
C ASP A 197 -8.29 -0.06 23.78
N GLY A 198 -8.26 1.04 23.05
CA GLY A 198 -7.05 1.77 22.68
C GLY A 198 -6.43 1.28 21.37
N PHE A 199 -5.81 2.24 20.65
CA PHE A 199 -5.30 2.04 19.30
C PHE A 199 -4.36 0.82 19.16
N VAL A 200 -3.38 0.68 20.05
CA VAL A 200 -2.36 -0.39 19.93
C VAL A 200 -2.99 -1.76 20.01
N LYS A 201 -3.89 -1.99 20.98
CA LYS A 201 -4.59 -3.28 21.14
C LYS A 201 -5.46 -3.59 19.93
N ALA A 202 -6.26 -2.61 19.50
CA ALA A 202 -7.13 -2.74 18.35
C ALA A 202 -6.34 -3.01 17.06
N PHE A 203 -5.31 -2.22 16.80
CA PHE A 203 -4.49 -2.34 15.60
C PHE A 203 -3.80 -3.70 15.52
N VAL A 204 -3.17 -4.15 16.63
CA VAL A 204 -2.51 -5.46 16.69
C VAL A 204 -3.50 -6.62 16.47
N ALA A 205 -4.76 -6.49 16.87
CA ALA A 205 -5.78 -7.50 16.62
C ALA A 205 -6.26 -7.56 15.16
N HIS A 206 -6.02 -6.49 14.39
CA HIS A 206 -6.47 -6.38 13.00
C HIS A 206 -5.34 -6.48 11.96
N ILE A 207 -4.06 -6.52 12.37
CA ILE A 207 -2.95 -6.68 11.42
C ILE A 207 -2.64 -8.15 11.16
N SER A 208 -2.09 -8.42 9.98
CA SER A 208 -1.55 -9.74 9.65
C SER A 208 -0.25 -10.01 10.41
N LYS A 209 0.13 -11.30 10.50
CA LYS A 209 1.38 -11.73 11.15
C LYS A 209 2.61 -11.01 10.59
N ASP A 210 2.65 -10.80 9.27
CA ASP A 210 3.78 -10.24 8.54
C ASP A 210 3.53 -8.78 8.11
N ALA A 211 2.62 -8.08 8.78
CA ALA A 211 2.26 -6.69 8.47
C ALA A 211 3.49 -5.77 8.46
N ARG A 212 3.46 -4.78 7.58
CA ARG A 212 4.49 -3.76 7.43
C ARG A 212 3.94 -2.42 7.88
N VAL A 213 4.61 -1.76 8.79
CA VAL A 213 4.22 -0.46 9.34
C VAL A 213 5.32 0.56 9.09
N TYR A 214 4.98 1.61 8.36
CA TYR A 214 5.90 2.67 7.94
C TYR A 214 5.57 3.98 8.67
N ARG A 215 6.56 4.54 9.33
CA ARG A 215 6.45 5.81 10.07
C ARG A 215 7.62 6.71 9.74
N GLN A 216 7.35 8.01 9.63
CA GLN A 216 8.36 9.01 9.31
C GLN A 216 9.54 8.94 10.30
N GLY A 217 10.77 8.96 9.79
CA GLY A 217 11.99 8.94 10.58
C GLY A 217 12.34 7.57 11.19
N VAL A 218 11.68 6.49 10.77
CA VAL A 218 11.89 5.13 11.31
C VAL A 218 12.07 4.15 10.16
N GLN A 219 12.99 3.20 10.32
CA GLN A 219 13.08 2.05 9.40
C GLN A 219 11.79 1.24 9.44
N PRO A 220 11.40 0.56 8.33
CA PRO A 220 10.21 -0.27 8.28
C PRO A 220 10.09 -1.24 9.45
N VAL A 221 8.97 -1.22 10.15
CA VAL A 221 8.65 -2.16 11.22
C VAL A 221 7.84 -3.31 10.63
N ILE A 222 8.38 -4.53 10.70
CA ILE A 222 7.82 -5.70 10.04
C ILE A 222 7.50 -6.78 11.07
N GLY A 223 6.31 -7.35 10.95
CA GLY A 223 5.81 -8.43 11.80
C GLY A 223 5.08 -7.93 13.04
N ILE A 224 4.04 -8.68 13.43
CA ILE A 224 3.10 -8.29 14.49
C ILE A 224 3.76 -7.99 15.83
N ASP A 225 4.77 -8.75 16.23
CA ASP A 225 5.45 -8.56 17.52
C ASP A 225 6.34 -7.30 17.50
N SER A 226 7.04 -7.04 16.39
CA SER A 226 7.81 -5.81 16.18
C SER A 226 6.90 -4.59 16.17
N VAL A 227 5.76 -4.67 15.50
CA VAL A 227 4.76 -3.61 15.43
C VAL A 227 4.18 -3.33 16.82
N ARG A 228 3.80 -4.38 17.57
CA ARG A 228 3.34 -4.25 18.96
C ARG A 228 4.38 -3.53 19.82
N ALA A 229 5.61 -4.01 19.81
CA ALA A 229 6.70 -3.43 20.59
C ALA A 229 6.97 -1.96 20.22
N PHE A 230 6.94 -1.65 18.92
CA PHE A 230 7.13 -0.28 18.42
C PHE A 230 6.03 0.67 18.87
N LEU A 231 4.76 0.29 18.67
CA LEU A 231 3.60 1.14 19.00
C LEU A 231 3.40 1.30 20.51
N SER A 232 3.85 0.35 21.32
CA SER A 232 3.71 0.39 22.79
C SER A 232 4.75 1.29 23.48
N LYS A 233 5.74 1.83 22.76
CA LYS A 233 6.81 2.68 23.37
C LYS A 233 6.29 3.95 24.04
N ARG A 234 5.21 4.53 23.54
CA ARG A 234 4.57 5.73 24.11
C ARG A 234 3.06 5.56 24.10
N PRO A 235 2.35 5.82 25.19
CA PRO A 235 0.91 5.77 25.23
C PRO A 235 0.31 6.93 24.42
N PHE A 236 -0.53 6.61 23.45
CA PHE A 236 -1.26 7.59 22.65
C PHE A 236 -2.66 7.08 22.32
N THR A 237 -3.53 7.99 21.94
CA THR A 237 -4.80 7.72 21.28
C THR A 237 -4.72 8.17 19.83
N GLN A 238 -5.35 7.45 18.94
CA GLN A 238 -5.39 7.82 17.53
C GLN A 238 -6.81 7.64 17.01
N SER A 239 -7.31 8.71 16.39
CA SER A 239 -8.54 8.69 15.59
C SER A 239 -8.18 8.89 14.13
N TRP A 240 -9.04 8.42 13.23
CA TRP A 240 -8.83 8.61 11.80
C TRP A 240 -10.16 8.65 11.06
N LYS A 241 -10.15 9.21 9.87
CA LYS A 241 -11.33 9.35 9.00
C LYS A 241 -10.97 8.85 7.60
N PRO A 242 -11.54 7.73 7.15
CA PRO A 242 -11.37 7.25 5.78
C PRO A 242 -11.89 8.27 4.77
N MET A 243 -11.13 8.51 3.71
CA MET A 243 -11.48 9.38 2.59
C MET A 243 -11.82 8.56 1.34
N LYS A 244 -11.15 7.42 1.15
CA LYS A 244 -11.39 6.52 0.02
C LYS A 244 -11.15 5.07 0.46
N ALA A 245 -11.95 4.18 -0.10
CA ALA A 245 -11.72 2.74 -0.08
C ALA A 245 -11.88 2.18 -1.50
N GLU A 246 -11.03 1.26 -1.89
CA GLU A 246 -11.11 0.56 -3.16
C GLU A 246 -10.69 -0.90 -2.98
N VAL A 247 -11.33 -1.81 -3.72
CA VAL A 247 -11.15 -3.25 -3.57
C VAL A 247 -11.00 -3.88 -4.96
N ALA A 248 -10.13 -4.88 -5.07
CA ALA A 248 -9.97 -5.69 -6.26
C ALA A 248 -11.26 -6.45 -6.62
N ARG A 249 -11.41 -6.83 -7.88
CA ARG A 249 -12.58 -7.60 -8.34
C ARG A 249 -12.77 -8.92 -7.61
N SER A 250 -11.68 -9.55 -7.16
CA SER A 250 -11.71 -10.79 -6.34
C SER A 250 -12.03 -10.56 -4.86
N ALA A 251 -12.16 -9.30 -4.44
CA ALA A 251 -12.47 -8.90 -3.08
C ALA A 251 -11.59 -9.55 -1.99
N ASP A 252 -10.33 -9.83 -2.31
CA ASP A 252 -9.34 -10.39 -1.38
C ASP A 252 -8.21 -9.40 -1.04
N LEU A 253 -8.09 -8.31 -1.81
CA LEU A 253 -7.17 -7.22 -1.59
C LEU A 253 -7.90 -5.89 -1.78
N GLY A 254 -7.62 -4.93 -0.91
CA GLY A 254 -8.14 -3.57 -1.03
C GLY A 254 -7.24 -2.57 -0.31
N TYR A 255 -7.50 -1.29 -0.51
CA TYR A 255 -6.81 -0.23 0.22
C TYR A 255 -7.77 0.85 0.69
N THR A 256 -7.37 1.49 1.78
CA THR A 256 -8.01 2.70 2.32
C THR A 256 -6.96 3.78 2.48
N TYR A 257 -7.36 5.05 2.34
CA TYR A 257 -6.57 6.17 2.83
C TYR A 257 -7.46 7.23 3.43
N GLY A 258 -6.90 8.04 4.32
CA GLY A 258 -7.64 9.09 5.01
C GLY A 258 -6.76 9.96 5.87
N SER A 259 -7.38 10.84 6.65
CA SER A 259 -6.71 11.66 7.66
C SER A 259 -6.66 10.95 9.01
N TYR A 260 -5.69 11.31 9.84
CA TYR A 260 -5.62 10.87 11.23
C TYR A 260 -5.21 12.00 12.15
N GLU A 261 -5.61 11.87 13.42
CA GLU A 261 -5.13 12.66 14.53
C GLU A 261 -4.63 11.74 15.62
N LYS A 262 -3.47 12.09 16.20
CA LYS A 262 -2.84 11.37 17.29
C LYS A 262 -2.66 12.31 18.47
N LYS A 263 -2.96 11.84 19.67
CA LYS A 263 -2.86 12.60 20.93
C LYS A 263 -2.08 11.80 21.95
N GLU A 264 -1.29 12.46 22.79
CA GLU A 264 -0.82 11.81 24.01
C GLU A 264 -2.02 11.45 24.90
N ARG A 265 -1.90 10.36 25.63
CA ARG A 265 -2.98 9.91 26.51
C ARG A 265 -3.24 10.96 27.59
N GLY A 266 -4.45 11.49 27.62
CA GLY A 266 -4.85 12.56 28.54
C GLY A 266 -4.63 13.99 28.02
N ALA A 267 -4.03 14.18 26.86
CA ALA A 267 -3.88 15.50 26.25
C ALA A 267 -5.16 15.96 25.53
N ALA A 268 -5.50 17.23 25.63
CA ALA A 268 -6.63 17.82 24.91
C ALA A 268 -6.30 18.07 23.44
N ALA A 269 -5.10 18.59 23.14
CA ALA A 269 -4.67 18.92 21.80
C ALA A 269 -4.07 17.70 21.05
N ALA A 270 -4.21 17.66 19.73
CA ALA A 270 -3.51 16.72 18.90
C ALA A 270 -2.01 17.03 18.89
N MET A 271 -1.17 16.01 19.09
CA MET A 271 0.27 16.13 18.97
C MET A 271 0.77 15.92 17.55
N GLU A 272 -0.04 15.26 16.72
CA GLU A 272 0.29 14.93 15.34
C GLU A 272 -1.00 14.78 14.54
N LYS A 273 -1.06 15.41 13.38
CA LYS A 273 -2.10 15.21 12.37
C LYS A 273 -1.43 14.77 11.06
N GLY A 274 -2.14 14.08 10.22
CA GLY A 274 -1.58 13.63 8.95
C GLY A 274 -2.53 12.78 8.14
N TYR A 275 -1.93 12.07 7.18
CA TYR A 275 -2.65 11.16 6.31
C TYR A 275 -2.06 9.76 6.41
N TYR A 276 -2.93 8.77 6.32
CA TYR A 276 -2.55 7.37 6.31
C TYR A 276 -3.01 6.69 5.02
N ALA A 277 -2.32 5.61 4.67
CA ALA A 277 -2.82 4.63 3.71
C ALA A 277 -2.60 3.23 4.27
N ARG A 278 -3.59 2.34 4.03
CA ARG A 278 -3.57 0.94 4.45
C ARG A 278 -3.88 0.02 3.29
N VAL A 279 -3.19 -1.10 3.23
CA VAL A 279 -3.60 -2.23 2.41
C VAL A 279 -4.19 -3.29 3.32
N TRP A 280 -5.32 -3.80 2.89
CA TRP A 280 -6.07 -4.83 3.57
C TRP A 280 -6.11 -6.09 2.71
N LYS A 281 -5.98 -7.23 3.35
CA LYS A 281 -6.09 -8.54 2.71
C LYS A 281 -7.10 -9.38 3.46
N ARG A 282 -8.01 -10.03 2.71
CA ARG A 282 -9.07 -10.85 3.27
C ARG A 282 -8.59 -12.29 3.36
N ASP A 283 -8.79 -12.92 4.52
CA ASP A 283 -8.44 -14.32 4.75
C ASP A 283 -9.55 -15.29 4.30
N ALA A 284 -9.30 -16.60 4.44
CA ALA A 284 -10.25 -17.67 4.07
C ALA A 284 -11.55 -17.64 4.87
N THR A 285 -11.55 -17.02 6.05
CA THR A 285 -12.76 -16.89 6.89
C THR A 285 -13.60 -15.68 6.49
N GLY A 286 -13.10 -14.87 5.54
CA GLY A 286 -13.76 -13.64 5.10
C GLY A 286 -13.35 -12.41 5.89
N ARG A 287 -12.45 -12.52 6.88
CA ARG A 287 -12.00 -11.42 7.72
C ARG A 287 -10.89 -10.62 7.02
N TRP A 288 -10.97 -9.29 7.11
CA TRP A 288 -9.98 -8.37 6.61
C TRP A 288 -8.87 -8.13 7.65
N HIS A 289 -7.62 -8.16 7.18
CA HIS A 289 -6.43 -7.85 7.98
C HIS A 289 -5.60 -6.76 7.30
N VAL A 290 -5.11 -5.81 8.06
CA VAL A 290 -4.13 -4.83 7.57
C VAL A 290 -2.81 -5.56 7.31
N VAL A 291 -2.33 -5.52 6.07
CA VAL A 291 -1.03 -6.10 5.68
C VAL A 291 0.04 -5.02 5.50
N PHE A 292 -0.38 -3.78 5.28
CA PHE A 292 0.49 -2.62 5.14
C PHE A 292 -0.19 -1.37 5.72
N ASP A 293 0.57 -0.55 6.44
CA ASP A 293 0.10 0.73 6.99
C ASP A 293 1.23 1.76 6.94
N VAL A 294 0.97 2.90 6.29
CA VAL A 294 1.86 4.05 6.27
C VAL A 294 1.16 5.27 6.83
N ALA A 295 1.86 6.05 7.63
CA ALA A 295 1.36 7.32 8.15
C ALA A 295 2.38 8.44 7.86
N ASN A 296 1.87 9.49 7.21
CA ASN A 296 2.61 10.68 6.84
C ASN A 296 2.09 11.86 7.66
N PRO A 297 2.84 12.30 8.68
CA PRO A 297 2.46 13.48 9.47
C PRO A 297 2.55 14.74 8.61
N LEU A 298 1.66 15.68 8.87
CA LEU A 298 1.77 17.05 8.39
C LEU A 298 2.94 17.76 9.05
N PRO A 299 3.59 18.72 8.38
CA PRO A 299 4.51 19.65 9.03
C PRO A 299 3.86 20.33 10.23
N SER A 300 4.64 20.59 11.30
CA SER A 300 4.12 21.14 12.56
C SER A 300 3.40 22.49 12.42
N ASN A 301 3.74 23.26 11.39
CA ASN A 301 3.07 24.54 11.06
C ASN A 301 1.73 24.38 10.33
N GLU A 302 1.38 23.18 9.88
CA GLU A 302 0.10 22.85 9.24
C GLU A 302 -0.78 21.97 10.15
N SER A 303 -0.31 21.67 11.37
CA SER A 303 -1.02 20.80 12.33
C SER A 303 -1.94 21.60 13.26
N GLU A 304 -1.85 22.92 13.23
CA GLU A 304 -2.73 23.84 13.96
C GLU A 304 -3.98 24.14 13.15
#